data_c8b938309eb1d35d3d9cc19a98b182e8
#
_entry.id   c8b938309eb1d35d3d9cc19a98b182e8
#
_cell.length_a   1.000
_cell.length_b   1.000
_cell.length_c   1.000
_cell.angle_alpha   90.00
_cell.angle_beta   90.00
_cell.angle_gamma   90.00
#
_symmetry.space_group_name_H-M   'P 1'
#
loop_
_entity.id
_entity.type
_entity.pdbx_description
1 polymer ?
#
loop_
_entity_poly.entity_id
_entity_poly.type
_entity_poly.pdbx_seq_one_letter_code
_entity_poly.pdbx_strand_id
1 'polypeptide(L)'
;FDPRLIVRIAPAVAKAAMDSGVATRPIKDFDAYRQQLAQFVYHSGAVMKPIFDAARKLPRRVVFAEGEEERVMRAIQVVIDEGICKPVVIARPAVFEKRLERFGLRMKPGVDIELINPENDPRFRDYWQEYLRIAQRKGVNQQLAKIEMRRRLTLIGAMMVRKGDADAMICGTYGTHDMHLKYIDQVLGLRKGAHEYAAMNGLMLPGRLLFLVDTHVNYDPTAEQIAEITVMAAEELQRFGIEPKVALLSHSNFGTSNTPSAVKMRDALEIIRKRAPKLEVDGEMHGDSALDEDMRAGLVDSHLSGSANLLVFPNIDAANIAYNLLKTAAGNNVAIGPILLGCARPVHILTPSATVRRIVNMAALAVVDANNAR
;
A
#
# COMPACT_ATOMS: atom_id res chain seq x y z
N PHE A 1 -4.85 17.14 11.78
CA PHE A 1 -4.92 16.48 13.09
C PHE A 1 -3.92 15.34 13.12
N ASP A 2 -2.90 15.45 13.99
CA ASP A 2 -1.91 14.39 14.20
C ASP A 2 -2.52 13.35 15.18
N PRO A 3 -2.74 12.09 14.74
CA PRO A 3 -3.34 11.04 15.59
C PRO A 3 -2.50 10.71 16.83
N ARG A 4 -1.19 11.04 16.84
CA ARG A 4 -0.31 10.86 18.01
C ARG A 4 -0.70 11.75 19.17
N LEU A 5 -1.37 12.87 18.91
CA LEU A 5 -1.77 13.84 19.95
C LEU A 5 -2.72 13.19 20.95
N ILE A 6 -3.68 12.39 20.51
CA ILE A 6 -4.64 11.75 21.41
C ILE A 6 -3.96 10.80 22.40
N VAL A 7 -2.97 10.03 21.92
CA VAL A 7 -2.22 9.05 22.74
C VAL A 7 -1.28 9.74 23.74
N ARG A 8 -0.87 10.97 23.47
CA ARG A 8 0.00 11.77 24.36
C ARG A 8 -0.79 12.72 25.24
N ILE A 9 -1.75 13.44 24.68
CA ILE A 9 -2.50 14.48 25.39
C ILE A 9 -3.51 13.87 26.36
N ALA A 10 -4.29 12.87 25.93
CA ALA A 10 -5.32 12.29 26.80
C ALA A 10 -4.76 11.67 28.09
N PRO A 11 -3.65 10.88 28.08
CA PRO A 11 -3.03 10.44 29.34
C PRO A 11 -2.47 11.57 30.19
N ALA A 12 -1.91 12.62 29.58
CA ALA A 12 -1.38 13.76 30.33
C ALA A 12 -2.50 14.55 31.03
N VAL A 13 -3.62 14.78 30.33
CA VAL A 13 -4.81 15.43 30.89
C VAL A 13 -5.44 14.57 31.99
N ALA A 14 -5.58 13.26 31.74
CA ALA A 14 -6.11 12.33 32.74
C ALA A 14 -5.25 12.32 34.01
N LYS A 15 -3.92 12.31 33.86
CA LYS A 15 -2.99 12.38 34.99
C LYS A 15 -3.13 13.68 35.76
N ALA A 16 -3.17 14.83 35.05
CA ALA A 16 -3.37 16.14 35.71
C ALA A 16 -4.70 16.21 36.46
N ALA A 17 -5.78 15.64 35.92
CA ALA A 17 -7.08 15.56 36.60
C ALA A 17 -7.02 14.70 37.88
N MET A 18 -6.25 13.61 37.85
CA MET A 18 -6.03 12.76 39.03
C MET A 18 -5.18 13.48 40.09
N ASP A 19 -4.09 14.10 39.66
CA ASP A 19 -3.17 14.81 40.54
C ASP A 19 -3.86 16.01 41.23
N SER A 20 -4.82 16.65 40.55
CA SER A 20 -5.63 17.74 41.09
C SER A 20 -6.86 17.30 41.91
N GLY A 21 -7.12 16.01 42.01
CA GLY A 21 -8.24 15.46 42.78
C GLY A 21 -9.64 15.61 42.15
N VAL A 22 -9.74 16.13 40.92
CA VAL A 22 -11.03 16.27 40.21
C VAL A 22 -11.49 15.04 39.48
N ALA A 23 -10.62 14.01 39.35
CA ALA A 23 -10.95 12.78 38.67
C ALA A 23 -11.90 11.90 39.51
N THR A 24 -13.12 11.70 39.03
CA THR A 24 -14.10 10.81 39.66
C THR A 24 -13.90 9.34 39.38
N ARG A 25 -13.11 9.02 38.32
CA ARG A 25 -12.77 7.65 37.88
C ARG A 25 -11.27 7.56 37.58
N PRO A 26 -10.41 7.34 38.60
CA PRO A 26 -8.98 7.29 38.40
C PRO A 26 -8.55 6.10 37.53
N ILE A 27 -7.60 6.34 36.63
CA ILE A 27 -7.00 5.30 35.77
C ILE A 27 -5.96 4.56 36.58
N LYS A 28 -6.16 3.24 36.75
CA LYS A 28 -5.26 2.39 37.53
C LYS A 28 -3.99 1.97 36.76
N ASP A 29 -4.10 1.83 35.44
CA ASP A 29 -3.01 1.42 34.57
C ASP A 29 -2.95 2.36 33.35
N PHE A 30 -1.97 3.26 33.34
CA PHE A 30 -1.75 4.21 32.25
C PHE A 30 -1.17 3.56 30.99
N ASP A 31 -0.49 2.43 31.10
CA ASP A 31 0.06 1.72 29.95
C ASP A 31 -1.05 0.98 29.21
N ALA A 32 -1.94 0.30 29.95
CA ALA A 32 -3.17 -0.26 29.38
C ALA A 32 -4.05 0.85 28.76
N TYR A 33 -4.19 2.01 29.40
CA TYR A 33 -4.94 3.13 28.86
C TYR A 33 -4.32 3.69 27.57
N ARG A 34 -2.99 3.84 27.53
CA ARG A 34 -2.28 4.24 26.29
C ARG A 34 -2.46 3.22 25.19
N GLN A 35 -2.44 1.92 25.53
CA GLN A 35 -2.70 0.84 24.56
C GLN A 35 -4.14 0.91 24.02
N GLN A 36 -5.14 1.15 24.88
CA GLN A 36 -6.53 1.35 24.44
C GLN A 36 -6.68 2.56 23.53
N LEU A 37 -6.07 3.69 23.87
CA LEU A 37 -6.05 4.88 23.02
C LEU A 37 -5.31 4.62 21.70
N ALA A 38 -4.19 3.90 21.76
CA ALA A 38 -3.47 3.49 20.57
C ALA A 38 -4.30 2.53 19.72
N GLN A 39 -5.03 1.59 20.31
CA GLN A 39 -5.97 0.72 19.57
C GLN A 39 -7.13 1.51 18.98
N PHE A 40 -7.71 2.45 19.72
CA PHE A 40 -8.79 3.31 19.25
C PHE A 40 -8.34 4.23 18.10
N VAL A 41 -7.14 4.79 18.20
CA VAL A 41 -6.51 5.63 17.16
C VAL A 41 -5.87 4.78 16.07
N TYR A 42 -5.38 3.60 16.45
CA TYR A 42 -4.60 2.70 15.63
C TYR A 42 -5.24 1.31 15.55
N HIS A 43 -6.42 1.20 14.96
CA HIS A 43 -6.96 -0.13 14.60
C HIS A 43 -5.99 -0.92 13.70
N SER A 44 -5.06 -0.22 13.01
CA SER A 44 -3.96 -0.82 12.23
C SER A 44 -2.75 -1.24 13.06
N GLY A 45 -2.68 -0.89 14.34
CA GLY A 45 -1.46 -1.04 15.14
C GLY A 45 -0.96 -2.49 15.25
N ALA A 46 -1.87 -3.44 15.41
CA ALA A 46 -1.50 -4.84 15.55
C ALA A 46 -0.88 -5.43 14.27
N VAL A 47 -1.43 -5.08 13.10
CA VAL A 47 -0.95 -5.56 11.79
C VAL A 47 0.32 -4.84 11.35
N MET A 48 0.37 -3.52 11.56
CA MET A 48 1.49 -2.69 11.11
C MET A 48 2.68 -2.71 12.07
N LYS A 49 2.51 -3.11 13.35
CA LYS A 49 3.60 -3.11 14.33
C LYS A 49 4.81 -3.95 13.89
N PRO A 50 4.67 -5.19 13.44
CA PRO A 50 5.81 -5.96 12.95
C PRO A 50 6.53 -5.30 11.78
N ILE A 51 5.77 -4.65 10.88
CA ILE A 51 6.30 -3.93 9.71
C ILE A 51 7.09 -2.70 10.15
N PHE A 52 6.56 -1.89 11.08
CA PHE A 52 7.27 -0.74 11.64
C PHE A 52 8.56 -1.17 12.39
N ASP A 53 8.48 -2.24 13.19
CA ASP A 53 9.62 -2.75 13.94
C ASP A 53 10.72 -3.28 12.98
N ALA A 54 10.32 -3.95 11.90
CA ALA A 54 11.25 -4.41 10.87
C ALA A 54 11.88 -3.24 10.08
N ALA A 55 11.08 -2.23 9.73
CA ALA A 55 11.56 -1.04 9.02
C ALA A 55 12.59 -0.25 9.86
N ARG A 56 12.31 -0.04 11.16
CA ARG A 56 13.24 0.64 12.09
C ARG A 56 14.57 -0.08 12.29
N LYS A 57 14.58 -1.40 12.21
CA LYS A 57 15.83 -2.20 12.34
C LYS A 57 16.79 -1.95 11.19
N LEU A 58 16.27 -1.73 9.98
CA LEU A 58 17.10 -1.51 8.79
C LEU A 58 16.44 -0.46 7.86
N PRO A 59 16.48 0.84 8.23
CA PRO A 59 15.87 1.89 7.44
C PRO A 59 16.53 2.02 6.06
N ARG A 60 15.70 2.09 5.01
CA ARG A 60 16.10 2.24 3.61
C ARG A 60 15.81 3.64 3.09
N ARG A 61 16.45 3.99 1.96
CA ARG A 61 16.18 5.23 1.24
C ARG A 61 14.87 5.07 0.46
N VAL A 62 13.87 5.86 0.83
CA VAL A 62 12.56 5.84 0.19
C VAL A 62 12.32 7.17 -0.51
N VAL A 63 12.06 7.14 -1.83
CA VAL A 63 11.67 8.31 -2.60
C VAL A 63 10.20 8.65 -2.35
N PHE A 64 9.95 9.89 -2.01
CA PHE A 64 8.63 10.50 -1.99
C PHE A 64 8.51 11.40 -3.23
N ALA A 65 7.80 10.92 -4.26
CA ALA A 65 7.77 11.58 -5.56
C ALA A 65 7.07 12.95 -5.50
N GLU A 66 5.96 13.06 -4.76
CA GLU A 66 5.19 14.29 -4.62
C GLU A 66 5.56 15.05 -3.33
N GLY A 67 6.85 15.38 -3.16
CA GLY A 67 7.39 15.97 -1.92
C GLY A 67 6.85 17.35 -1.57
N GLU A 68 6.19 18.05 -2.46
CA GLU A 68 5.56 19.34 -2.19
C GLU A 68 4.14 19.21 -1.61
N GLU A 69 3.53 18.04 -1.63
CA GLU A 69 2.17 17.81 -1.14
C GLU A 69 2.14 17.81 0.39
N GLU A 70 1.18 18.53 1.00
CA GLU A 70 1.13 18.72 2.46
C GLU A 70 1.10 17.40 3.25
N ARG A 71 0.26 16.44 2.83
CA ARG A 71 0.14 15.14 3.53
C ARG A 71 1.42 14.32 3.40
N VAL A 72 2.12 14.42 2.27
CA VAL A 72 3.42 13.78 2.04
C VAL A 72 4.45 14.40 2.97
N MET A 73 4.53 15.73 3.04
CA MET A 73 5.46 16.43 3.95
C MET A 73 5.21 16.08 5.41
N ARG A 74 3.94 16.02 5.85
CA ARG A 74 3.58 15.60 7.20
C ARG A 74 3.93 14.14 7.46
N ALA A 75 3.75 13.26 6.48
CA ALA A 75 4.15 11.86 6.58
C ALA A 75 5.68 11.71 6.68
N ILE A 76 6.44 12.48 5.89
CA ILE A 76 7.91 12.51 5.96
C ILE A 76 8.37 12.91 7.37
N GLN A 77 7.77 13.93 7.98
CA GLN A 77 8.10 14.31 9.36
C GLN A 77 7.86 13.14 10.33
N VAL A 78 6.76 12.40 10.17
CA VAL A 78 6.47 11.23 11.02
C VAL A 78 7.49 10.11 10.82
N VAL A 79 7.84 9.78 9.58
CA VAL A 79 8.80 8.69 9.32
C VAL A 79 10.22 9.03 9.80
N ILE A 80 10.59 10.31 9.82
CA ILE A 80 11.84 10.80 10.44
C ILE A 80 11.76 10.64 11.96
N ASP A 81 10.73 11.20 12.58
CA ASP A 81 10.55 11.17 14.05
C ASP A 81 10.52 9.75 14.61
N GLU A 82 10.05 8.79 13.81
CA GLU A 82 9.94 7.39 14.20
C GLU A 82 11.08 6.50 13.67
N GLY A 83 12.02 7.05 12.90
CA GLY A 83 13.17 6.31 12.37
C GLY A 83 12.81 5.20 11.37
N ILE A 84 11.71 5.36 10.61
CA ILE A 84 11.17 4.31 9.73
C ILE A 84 11.99 4.18 8.46
N CYS A 85 12.37 5.29 7.82
CA CYS A 85 13.14 5.30 6.58
C CYS A 85 14.08 6.50 6.51
N LYS A 86 14.95 6.51 5.49
CA LYS A 86 15.76 7.66 5.08
C LYS A 86 15.05 8.34 3.91
N PRO A 87 14.35 9.46 4.12
CA PRO A 87 13.55 10.06 3.07
C PRO A 87 14.39 10.73 1.99
N VAL A 88 14.07 10.44 0.72
CA VAL A 88 14.53 11.15 -0.45
C VAL A 88 13.31 11.85 -1.06
N VAL A 89 13.35 13.17 -1.16
CA VAL A 89 12.16 13.99 -1.43
C VAL A 89 12.34 14.74 -2.75
N ILE A 90 11.46 14.49 -3.71
CA ILE A 90 11.48 15.24 -4.98
C ILE A 90 10.62 16.48 -4.81
N ALA A 91 11.27 17.66 -4.77
CA ALA A 91 10.58 18.94 -4.62
C ALA A 91 11.48 20.11 -5.06
N ARG A 92 10.86 21.19 -5.46
CA ARG A 92 11.57 22.47 -5.73
C ARG A 92 11.97 23.11 -4.40
N PRO A 93 13.27 23.41 -4.16
CA PRO A 93 13.74 23.86 -2.85
C PRO A 93 12.97 25.05 -2.28
N ALA A 94 12.81 26.11 -3.08
CA ALA A 94 12.12 27.33 -2.62
C ALA A 94 10.64 27.10 -2.27
N VAL A 95 9.96 26.15 -2.96
CA VAL A 95 8.57 25.81 -2.65
C VAL A 95 8.51 24.95 -1.37
N PHE A 96 9.44 24.01 -1.26
CA PHE A 96 9.53 23.11 -0.10
C PHE A 96 9.79 23.89 1.19
N GLU A 97 10.77 24.80 1.20
CA GLU A 97 11.10 25.66 2.36
C GLU A 97 9.91 26.51 2.82
N LYS A 98 9.23 27.19 1.89
CA LYS A 98 8.02 27.97 2.23
C LYS A 98 6.91 27.09 2.83
N ARG A 99 6.77 25.86 2.36
CA ARG A 99 5.78 24.91 2.89
C ARG A 99 6.19 24.35 4.23
N LEU A 100 7.47 24.14 4.51
CA LEU A 100 7.96 23.77 5.84
C LEU A 100 7.54 24.80 6.89
N GLU A 101 7.78 26.09 6.62
CA GLU A 101 7.35 27.19 7.50
C GLU A 101 5.82 27.20 7.67
N ARG A 102 5.09 27.18 6.54
CA ARG A 102 3.63 27.24 6.54
C ARG A 102 2.99 26.10 7.34
N PHE A 103 3.54 24.89 7.26
CA PHE A 103 2.98 23.70 7.92
C PHE A 103 3.58 23.45 9.31
N GLY A 104 4.55 24.26 9.73
CA GLY A 104 5.22 24.13 11.04
C GLY A 104 6.01 22.82 11.15
N LEU A 105 6.66 22.37 10.09
CA LEU A 105 7.46 21.15 10.06
C LEU A 105 8.91 21.44 10.40
N ARG A 106 9.61 20.45 11.00
CA ARG A 106 10.94 20.65 11.62
C ARG A 106 12.07 20.01 10.82
N MET A 107 11.77 19.17 9.84
CA MET A 107 12.77 18.45 9.04
C MET A 107 13.66 19.43 8.27
N LYS A 108 14.94 19.10 8.18
CA LYS A 108 15.97 19.95 7.56
C LYS A 108 16.52 19.27 6.30
N PRO A 109 16.40 19.92 5.12
CA PRO A 109 17.06 19.46 3.90
C PRO A 109 18.58 19.32 4.10
N GLY A 110 19.15 18.24 3.58
CA GLY A 110 20.57 17.92 3.70
C GLY A 110 21.01 17.32 5.04
N VAL A 111 20.11 17.29 6.05
CA VAL A 111 20.35 16.67 7.37
C VAL A 111 19.40 15.49 7.58
N ASP A 112 18.10 15.76 7.60
CA ASP A 112 17.07 14.76 7.86
C ASP A 112 16.53 14.09 6.58
N ILE A 113 16.63 14.81 5.46
CA ILE A 113 16.16 14.37 4.15
C ILE A 113 17.18 14.71 3.05
N GLU A 114 17.24 13.88 2.00
CA GLU A 114 17.87 14.23 0.73
C GLU A 114 16.81 14.93 -0.15
N LEU A 115 17.05 16.19 -0.53
CA LEU A 115 16.14 16.96 -1.37
C LEU A 115 16.62 16.95 -2.83
N ILE A 116 15.77 16.47 -3.73
CA ILE A 116 16.02 16.36 -5.17
C ILE A 116 15.26 17.46 -5.90
N ASN A 117 15.99 18.40 -6.48
CA ASN A 117 15.38 19.44 -7.29
C ASN A 117 15.03 18.93 -8.70
N PRO A 118 13.74 18.78 -9.08
CA PRO A 118 13.34 18.27 -10.39
C PRO A 118 13.78 19.16 -11.56
N GLU A 119 14.16 20.42 -11.29
CA GLU A 119 14.59 21.37 -12.33
C GLU A 119 16.09 21.34 -12.60
N ASN A 120 16.90 20.98 -11.60
CA ASN A 120 18.35 21.07 -11.70
C ASN A 120 19.08 20.06 -10.78
N ASP A 121 18.95 18.79 -11.07
CA ASP A 121 19.74 17.74 -10.39
C ASP A 121 20.85 17.23 -11.35
N PRO A 122 22.12 17.10 -10.89
CA PRO A 122 23.23 16.69 -11.73
C PRO A 122 23.05 15.29 -12.34
N ARG A 123 22.27 14.41 -11.68
CA ARG A 123 21.99 13.05 -12.16
C ARG A 123 21.03 12.99 -13.35
N PHE A 124 20.28 14.06 -13.66
CA PHE A 124 19.26 14.04 -14.70
C PHE A 124 19.82 13.82 -16.10
N ARG A 125 21.10 14.15 -16.34
CA ARG A 125 21.72 13.82 -17.62
C ARG A 125 21.83 12.31 -17.82
N ASP A 126 22.30 11.60 -16.81
CA ASP A 126 22.38 10.14 -16.81
C ASP A 126 20.98 9.49 -16.84
N TYR A 127 20.02 10.03 -16.08
CA TYR A 127 18.66 9.50 -16.02
C TYR A 127 17.93 9.60 -17.37
N TRP A 128 17.92 10.75 -18.03
CA TRP A 128 17.23 10.84 -19.32
C TRP A 128 17.94 10.05 -20.42
N GLN A 129 19.25 9.88 -20.37
CA GLN A 129 19.99 9.03 -21.31
C GLN A 129 19.62 7.55 -21.13
N GLU A 130 19.60 7.08 -19.90
CA GLU A 130 19.16 5.72 -19.60
C GLU A 130 17.67 5.51 -19.95
N TYR A 131 16.81 6.48 -19.63
CA TYR A 131 15.40 6.43 -20.01
C TYR A 131 15.23 6.37 -21.54
N LEU A 132 15.97 7.17 -22.29
CA LEU A 132 15.98 7.08 -23.76
C LEU A 132 16.39 5.69 -24.22
N ARG A 133 17.46 5.12 -23.64
CA ARG A 133 17.96 3.79 -24.00
C ARG A 133 16.91 2.70 -23.86
N ILE A 134 16.12 2.72 -22.79
CA ILE A 134 15.10 1.69 -22.50
C ILE A 134 13.76 1.93 -23.19
N ALA A 135 13.42 3.20 -23.49
CA ALA A 135 12.10 3.57 -24.00
C ALA A 135 12.07 4.05 -25.46
N GLN A 136 13.23 4.17 -26.14
CA GLN A 136 13.29 4.66 -27.53
C GLN A 136 12.44 3.82 -28.50
N ARG A 137 12.36 2.51 -28.32
CA ARG A 137 11.52 1.62 -29.15
C ARG A 137 10.04 1.65 -28.74
N LYS A 138 9.70 2.38 -27.68
CA LYS A 138 8.34 2.65 -27.21
C LYS A 138 7.89 4.08 -27.56
N GLY A 139 8.58 4.76 -28.52
CA GLY A 139 8.22 6.08 -29.03
C GLY A 139 8.84 7.25 -28.28
N VAL A 140 9.78 7.02 -27.36
CA VAL A 140 10.49 8.09 -26.64
C VAL A 140 11.72 8.53 -27.43
N ASN A 141 11.72 9.77 -27.94
CA ASN A 141 12.91 10.39 -28.53
C ASN A 141 13.69 11.20 -27.49
N GLN A 142 14.88 11.70 -27.87
CA GLN A 142 15.77 12.44 -26.98
C GLN A 142 15.13 13.67 -26.35
N GLN A 143 14.37 14.45 -27.16
CA GLN A 143 13.70 15.64 -26.65
C GLN A 143 12.63 15.31 -25.63
N LEU A 144 11.80 14.32 -25.94
CA LEU A 144 10.75 13.84 -25.03
C LEU A 144 11.36 13.29 -23.73
N ALA A 145 12.43 12.50 -23.81
CA ALA A 145 13.11 11.98 -22.62
C ALA A 145 13.60 13.09 -21.68
N LYS A 146 14.17 14.16 -22.22
CA LYS A 146 14.61 15.32 -21.44
C LYS A 146 13.45 16.09 -20.81
N ILE A 147 12.34 16.24 -21.54
CA ILE A 147 11.14 16.95 -21.03
C ILE A 147 10.47 16.13 -19.92
N GLU A 148 10.25 14.83 -20.16
CA GLU A 148 9.59 13.97 -19.19
C GLU A 148 10.41 13.82 -17.90
N MET A 149 11.73 13.69 -18.00
CA MET A 149 12.62 13.59 -16.85
C MET A 149 12.59 14.83 -15.93
N ARG A 150 12.18 15.99 -16.43
CA ARG A 150 12.03 17.22 -15.63
C ARG A 150 10.61 17.44 -15.10
N ARG A 151 9.60 16.76 -15.68
CA ARG A 151 8.18 17.03 -15.40
C ARG A 151 7.47 15.87 -14.71
N ARG A 152 8.00 14.67 -14.82
CA ARG A 152 7.34 13.45 -14.33
C ARG A 152 8.03 12.95 -13.08
N LEU A 153 7.52 13.35 -11.92
CA LEU A 153 8.13 13.03 -10.61
C LEU A 153 8.25 11.51 -10.38
N THR A 154 7.24 10.76 -10.81
CA THR A 154 7.27 9.28 -10.76
C THR A 154 8.39 8.71 -11.64
N LEU A 155 8.62 9.29 -12.82
CA LEU A 155 9.73 8.86 -13.69
C LEU A 155 11.08 9.13 -13.03
N ILE A 156 11.27 10.30 -12.42
CA ILE A 156 12.48 10.64 -11.67
C ILE A 156 12.72 9.61 -10.56
N GLY A 157 11.69 9.37 -9.71
CA GLY A 157 11.80 8.44 -8.61
C GLY A 157 12.06 7.00 -9.06
N ALA A 158 11.39 6.54 -10.12
CA ALA A 158 11.63 5.22 -10.71
C ALA A 158 13.06 5.08 -11.23
N MET A 159 13.61 6.12 -11.87
CA MET A 159 15.03 6.13 -12.29
C MET A 159 15.99 6.09 -11.10
N MET A 160 15.70 6.78 -10.01
CA MET A 160 16.49 6.71 -8.78
C MET A 160 16.54 5.29 -8.23
N VAL A 161 15.39 4.60 -8.18
CA VAL A 161 15.32 3.21 -7.73
C VAL A 161 16.07 2.28 -8.70
N ARG A 162 15.92 2.48 -10.00
CA ARG A 162 16.63 1.71 -11.04
C ARG A 162 18.15 1.84 -10.94
N LYS A 163 18.64 3.06 -10.72
CA LYS A 163 20.08 3.36 -10.65
C LYS A 163 20.70 3.06 -9.27
N GLY A 164 19.86 2.72 -8.29
CA GLY A 164 20.33 2.43 -6.93
C GLY A 164 20.61 3.68 -6.09
N ASP A 165 20.13 4.85 -6.53
CA ASP A 165 20.19 6.09 -5.75
C ASP A 165 19.14 6.09 -4.63
N ALA A 166 18.11 5.24 -4.75
CA ALA A 166 17.15 4.93 -3.71
C ALA A 166 16.79 3.44 -3.72
N ASP A 167 16.21 2.96 -2.63
CA ASP A 167 15.90 1.55 -2.43
C ASP A 167 14.42 1.24 -2.70
N ALA A 168 13.54 2.23 -2.52
CA ALA A 168 12.09 2.13 -2.76
C ALA A 168 11.47 3.48 -3.15
N MET A 169 10.23 3.47 -3.61
CA MET A 169 9.49 4.69 -3.97
C MET A 169 8.02 4.64 -3.54
N ILE A 170 7.51 5.80 -3.11
CA ILE A 170 6.09 6.09 -2.90
C ILE A 170 5.68 7.23 -3.83
N CYS A 171 4.59 7.04 -4.56
CA CYS A 171 4.01 8.05 -5.46
C CYS A 171 2.48 7.95 -5.49
N GLY A 172 1.78 8.82 -6.24
CA GLY A 172 0.35 8.70 -6.53
C GLY A 172 -0.58 9.50 -5.62
N THR A 173 -0.10 10.53 -4.94
CA THR A 173 -0.97 11.45 -4.19
C THR A 173 -1.74 12.43 -5.09
N TYR A 174 -1.43 12.47 -6.38
CA TYR A 174 -2.22 13.12 -7.43
C TYR A 174 -2.16 12.28 -8.73
N GLY A 175 -3.07 12.55 -9.65
CA GLY A 175 -3.14 11.83 -10.93
C GLY A 175 -3.86 10.48 -10.82
N THR A 176 -3.80 9.70 -11.89
CA THR A 176 -4.41 8.36 -11.94
C THR A 176 -3.37 7.27 -11.69
N HIS A 177 -3.82 6.12 -11.20
CA HIS A 177 -2.96 4.96 -10.96
C HIS A 177 -2.20 4.56 -12.24
N ASP A 178 -2.89 4.53 -13.39
CA ASP A 178 -2.31 4.16 -14.69
C ASP A 178 -1.20 5.09 -15.15
N MET A 179 -1.35 6.40 -14.87
CA MET A 179 -0.33 7.38 -15.20
C MET A 179 1.00 7.08 -14.50
N HIS A 180 0.94 6.68 -13.23
CA HIS A 180 2.12 6.31 -12.45
C HIS A 180 2.65 4.95 -12.88
N LEU A 181 1.77 3.96 -13.02
CA LEU A 181 2.15 2.59 -13.41
C LEU A 181 2.87 2.57 -14.76
N LYS A 182 2.44 3.39 -15.72
CA LYS A 182 3.11 3.53 -17.02
C LYS A 182 4.62 3.80 -16.90
N TYR A 183 5.03 4.74 -16.05
CA TYR A 183 6.45 5.06 -15.88
C TYR A 183 7.19 4.00 -15.05
N ILE A 184 6.52 3.39 -14.08
CA ILE A 184 7.06 2.30 -13.28
C ILE A 184 7.32 1.09 -14.18
N ASP A 185 6.37 0.70 -15.02
CA ASP A 185 6.53 -0.38 -16.00
C ASP A 185 7.66 -0.10 -17.01
N GLN A 186 7.68 1.11 -17.56
CA GLN A 186 8.71 1.49 -18.54
C GLN A 186 10.13 1.42 -17.98
N VAL A 187 10.32 1.76 -16.70
CA VAL A 187 11.64 1.92 -16.07
C VAL A 187 12.06 0.69 -15.30
N LEU A 188 11.18 0.14 -14.49
CA LEU A 188 11.47 -0.95 -13.56
C LEU A 188 11.01 -2.31 -14.11
N GLY A 189 9.82 -2.35 -14.70
CA GLY A 189 9.24 -3.57 -15.25
C GLY A 189 8.75 -4.55 -14.18
N LEU A 190 8.31 -5.71 -14.64
CA LEU A 190 7.85 -6.81 -13.81
C LEU A 190 9.01 -7.57 -13.15
N ARG A 191 8.78 -8.15 -11.99
CA ARG A 191 9.71 -9.08 -11.35
C ARG A 191 9.83 -10.36 -12.18
N LYS A 192 10.96 -11.05 -12.07
CA LYS A 192 11.17 -12.33 -12.77
C LYS A 192 10.06 -13.34 -12.40
N GLY A 193 9.42 -13.86 -13.41
CA GLY A 193 8.34 -14.85 -13.28
C GLY A 193 6.95 -14.25 -13.07
N ALA A 194 6.82 -12.93 -12.94
CA ALA A 194 5.53 -12.24 -12.99
C ALA A 194 5.23 -11.76 -14.41
N HIS A 195 3.97 -11.85 -14.81
CA HIS A 195 3.46 -11.41 -16.11
C HIS A 195 2.44 -10.27 -15.94
N GLU A 196 1.95 -10.08 -14.70
CA GLU A 196 0.92 -9.10 -14.37
C GLU A 196 1.36 -8.19 -13.23
N TYR A 197 0.86 -6.94 -13.26
CA TYR A 197 0.77 -6.08 -12.09
C TYR A 197 -0.61 -6.23 -11.47
N ALA A 198 -0.72 -6.01 -10.18
CA ALA A 198 -2.01 -5.88 -9.49
C ALA A 198 -1.90 -4.90 -8.33
N ALA A 199 -3.03 -4.42 -7.83
CA ALA A 199 -3.09 -3.57 -6.66
C ALA A 199 -3.96 -4.19 -5.57
N MET A 200 -3.37 -4.40 -4.39
CA MET A 200 -4.04 -4.96 -3.23
C MET A 200 -4.27 -3.89 -2.17
N ASN A 201 -5.47 -3.83 -1.61
CA ASN A 201 -5.79 -2.98 -0.47
C ASN A 201 -6.19 -3.82 0.74
N GLY A 202 -5.65 -3.50 1.91
CA GLY A 202 -6.08 -4.05 3.19
C GLY A 202 -7.07 -3.14 3.89
N LEU A 203 -8.11 -3.69 4.49
CA LEU A 203 -9.10 -3.01 5.31
C LEU A 203 -9.14 -3.62 6.71
N MET A 204 -8.91 -2.80 7.71
CA MET A 204 -9.04 -3.17 9.12
C MET A 204 -10.44 -2.83 9.60
N LEU A 205 -11.31 -3.81 9.55
CA LEU A 205 -12.69 -3.72 10.00
C LEU A 205 -12.80 -4.17 11.47
N PRO A 206 -13.88 -3.82 12.19
CA PRO A 206 -14.12 -4.35 13.51
C PRO A 206 -14.10 -5.89 13.52
N GLY A 207 -13.16 -6.47 14.27
CA GLY A 207 -13.01 -7.91 14.43
C GLY A 207 -12.41 -8.68 13.24
N ARG A 208 -12.05 -8.02 12.13
CA ARG A 208 -11.44 -8.70 10.98
C ARG A 208 -10.53 -7.79 10.14
N LEU A 209 -9.54 -8.43 9.52
CA LEU A 209 -8.68 -7.82 8.51
C LEU A 209 -9.00 -8.45 7.16
N LEU A 210 -9.34 -7.63 6.17
CA LEU A 210 -9.64 -8.08 4.82
C LEU A 210 -8.67 -7.45 3.82
N PHE A 211 -8.18 -8.25 2.89
CA PHE A 211 -7.45 -7.78 1.72
C PHE A 211 -8.29 -7.99 0.47
N LEU A 212 -8.30 -7.00 -0.40
CA LEU A 212 -9.06 -6.99 -1.65
C LEU A 212 -8.10 -6.81 -2.83
N VAL A 213 -8.23 -7.64 -3.86
CA VAL A 213 -7.42 -7.64 -5.09
C VAL A 213 -8.27 -8.03 -6.31
N ASP A 214 -8.09 -7.47 -7.49
CA ASP A 214 -7.31 -6.33 -7.89
C ASP A 214 -8.17 -5.07 -7.90
N THR A 215 -7.72 -4.04 -7.21
CA THR A 215 -8.56 -2.84 -7.00
C THR A 215 -8.27 -1.69 -7.98
N HIS A 216 -7.16 -1.72 -8.77
CA HIS A 216 -6.73 -0.54 -9.54
C HIS A 216 -6.03 -0.82 -10.88
N VAL A 217 -5.72 -2.07 -11.24
CA VAL A 217 -4.87 -2.34 -12.40
C VAL A 217 -5.61 -3.07 -13.52
N ASN A 218 -6.14 -4.26 -13.27
CA ASN A 218 -6.65 -5.12 -14.32
C ASN A 218 -8.15 -4.94 -14.51
N TYR A 219 -8.54 -4.36 -15.65
CA TYR A 219 -9.93 -4.03 -15.95
C TYR A 219 -10.83 -5.27 -15.98
N ASP A 220 -10.51 -6.26 -16.80
CA ASP A 220 -11.23 -7.54 -16.89
C ASP A 220 -10.24 -8.68 -17.11
N PRO A 221 -9.55 -9.14 -16.04
CA PRO A 221 -8.50 -10.15 -16.13
C PRO A 221 -9.05 -11.52 -16.55
N THR A 222 -8.24 -12.30 -17.29
CA THR A 222 -8.54 -13.69 -17.60
C THR A 222 -8.41 -14.59 -16.37
N ALA A 223 -8.84 -15.86 -16.49
CA ALA A 223 -8.68 -16.83 -15.41
C ALA A 223 -7.20 -17.04 -15.01
N GLU A 224 -6.30 -17.06 -15.98
CA GLU A 224 -4.85 -17.18 -15.77
C GLU A 224 -4.28 -15.97 -15.04
N GLN A 225 -4.72 -14.77 -15.42
CA GLN A 225 -4.32 -13.52 -14.78
C GLN A 225 -4.84 -13.44 -13.32
N ILE A 226 -6.12 -13.82 -13.10
CA ILE A 226 -6.69 -13.90 -11.75
C ILE A 226 -5.91 -14.89 -10.89
N ALA A 227 -5.54 -16.05 -11.45
CA ALA A 227 -4.76 -17.04 -10.72
C ALA A 227 -3.38 -16.50 -10.32
N GLU A 228 -2.68 -15.82 -11.24
CA GLU A 228 -1.38 -15.21 -10.94
C GLU A 228 -1.49 -14.11 -9.89
N ILE A 229 -2.45 -13.19 -10.04
CA ILE A 229 -2.74 -12.12 -9.10
C ILE A 229 -3.04 -12.68 -7.70
N THR A 230 -3.83 -13.75 -7.64
CA THR A 230 -4.18 -14.42 -6.37
C THR A 230 -2.95 -14.96 -5.66
N VAL A 231 -2.07 -15.65 -6.38
CA VAL A 231 -0.83 -16.19 -5.81
C VAL A 231 0.08 -15.07 -5.32
N MET A 232 0.26 -14.01 -6.11
CA MET A 232 1.06 -12.84 -5.69
C MET A 232 0.49 -12.17 -4.44
N ALA A 233 -0.83 -12.03 -4.34
CA ALA A 233 -1.49 -11.44 -3.19
C ALA A 233 -1.34 -12.34 -1.94
N ALA A 234 -1.45 -13.65 -2.09
CA ALA A 234 -1.23 -14.60 -1.01
C ALA A 234 0.23 -14.57 -0.50
N GLU A 235 1.22 -14.52 -1.41
CA GLU A 235 2.62 -14.34 -1.04
C GLU A 235 2.84 -13.07 -0.22
N GLU A 236 2.15 -11.99 -0.56
CA GLU A 236 2.27 -10.72 0.16
C GLU A 236 1.67 -10.79 1.57
N LEU A 237 0.52 -11.46 1.75
CA LEU A 237 -0.04 -11.71 3.07
C LEU A 237 0.91 -12.53 3.96
N GLN A 238 1.55 -13.56 3.40
CA GLN A 238 2.54 -14.36 4.13
C GLN A 238 3.75 -13.51 4.58
N ARG A 239 4.17 -12.53 3.78
CA ARG A 239 5.21 -11.56 4.19
C ARG A 239 4.80 -10.71 5.39
N PHE A 240 3.50 -10.45 5.56
CA PHE A 240 2.94 -9.80 6.75
C PHE A 240 2.79 -10.76 7.93
N GLY A 241 3.14 -12.03 7.78
CA GLY A 241 2.92 -13.06 8.80
C GLY A 241 1.45 -13.47 8.92
N ILE A 242 0.66 -13.24 7.87
CA ILE A 242 -0.76 -13.57 7.82
C ILE A 242 -0.93 -14.80 6.93
N GLU A 243 -1.56 -15.84 7.48
CA GLU A 243 -1.94 -17.02 6.68
C GLU A 243 -3.08 -16.64 5.73
N PRO A 244 -2.87 -16.76 4.39
CA PRO A 244 -3.88 -16.37 3.43
C PRO A 244 -5.03 -17.38 3.37
N LYS A 245 -6.25 -16.91 3.54
CA LYS A 245 -7.51 -17.62 3.34
C LYS A 245 -8.27 -16.94 2.22
N VAL A 246 -8.24 -17.56 1.05
CA VAL A 246 -8.61 -16.90 -0.21
C VAL A 246 -10.01 -17.29 -0.64
N ALA A 247 -10.85 -16.29 -0.93
CA ALA A 247 -12.15 -16.49 -1.58
C ALA A 247 -12.18 -15.84 -2.98
N LEU A 248 -12.51 -16.63 -3.99
CA LEU A 248 -12.78 -16.14 -5.34
C LEU A 248 -14.23 -15.71 -5.44
N LEU A 249 -14.47 -14.40 -5.53
CA LEU A 249 -15.81 -13.83 -5.43
C LEU A 249 -16.54 -13.80 -6.77
N SER A 250 -17.85 -14.04 -6.71
CA SER A 250 -18.76 -14.00 -7.85
C SER A 250 -20.17 -13.68 -7.36
N HIS A 251 -21.07 -13.35 -8.33
CA HIS A 251 -22.52 -13.40 -8.13
C HIS A 251 -23.07 -14.84 -8.16
N SER A 252 -22.24 -15.82 -8.48
CA SER A 252 -22.51 -17.25 -8.44
C SER A 252 -21.95 -17.85 -7.16
N ASN A 253 -22.65 -18.83 -6.60
CA ASN A 253 -22.23 -19.53 -5.40
C ASN A 253 -22.11 -21.03 -5.76
N PHE A 254 -20.87 -21.50 -5.90
CA PHE A 254 -20.53 -22.92 -6.16
C PHE A 254 -21.31 -23.53 -7.35
N GLY A 255 -21.23 -22.89 -8.52
CA GLY A 255 -21.83 -23.41 -9.75
C GLY A 255 -23.30 -23.04 -10.00
N THR A 256 -23.89 -22.12 -9.19
CA THR A 256 -25.30 -21.70 -9.41
C THR A 256 -25.51 -20.89 -10.68
N SER A 257 -24.45 -20.39 -11.32
CA SER A 257 -24.49 -19.66 -12.58
C SER A 257 -23.39 -20.13 -13.54
N ASN A 258 -23.71 -20.14 -14.83
CA ASN A 258 -22.78 -20.42 -15.92
C ASN A 258 -22.49 -19.19 -16.80
N THR A 259 -22.66 -17.99 -16.24
CA THR A 259 -22.23 -16.77 -16.93
C THR A 259 -20.72 -16.75 -17.12
N PRO A 260 -20.18 -16.06 -18.15
CA PRO A 260 -18.74 -16.00 -18.41
C PRO A 260 -17.90 -15.55 -17.20
N SER A 261 -18.44 -14.60 -16.41
CA SER A 261 -17.76 -14.13 -15.22
C SER A 261 -17.65 -15.19 -14.11
N ALA A 262 -18.69 -16.01 -13.91
CA ALA A 262 -18.68 -17.10 -12.93
C ALA A 262 -17.77 -18.25 -13.37
N VAL A 263 -17.85 -18.64 -14.65
CA VAL A 263 -16.97 -19.67 -15.23
C VAL A 263 -15.52 -19.25 -15.11
N LYS A 264 -15.18 -18.00 -15.43
CA LYS A 264 -13.83 -17.44 -15.28
C LYS A 264 -13.25 -17.64 -13.87
N MET A 265 -14.06 -17.41 -12.82
CA MET A 265 -13.61 -17.58 -11.44
C MET A 265 -13.39 -19.06 -11.06
N ARG A 266 -14.24 -19.98 -11.57
CA ARG A 266 -14.01 -21.44 -11.42
C ARG A 266 -12.74 -21.90 -12.12
N ASP A 267 -12.53 -21.46 -13.37
CA ASP A 267 -11.32 -21.78 -14.10
C ASP A 267 -10.07 -21.27 -13.41
N ALA A 268 -10.14 -20.06 -12.84
CA ALA A 268 -9.08 -19.50 -12.03
C ALA A 268 -8.77 -20.36 -10.79
N LEU A 269 -9.79 -20.86 -10.09
CA LEU A 269 -9.63 -21.77 -8.94
C LEU A 269 -8.83 -23.02 -9.32
N GLU A 270 -9.21 -23.66 -10.45
CA GLU A 270 -8.51 -24.86 -10.94
C GLU A 270 -7.04 -24.57 -11.25
N ILE A 271 -6.73 -23.40 -11.81
CA ILE A 271 -5.35 -23.00 -12.11
C ILE A 271 -4.59 -22.74 -10.80
N ILE A 272 -5.20 -22.06 -9.82
CA ILE A 272 -4.57 -21.77 -8.54
C ILE A 272 -4.24 -23.08 -7.80
N ARG A 273 -5.17 -24.03 -7.73
CA ARG A 273 -4.97 -25.33 -7.07
C ARG A 273 -3.78 -26.11 -7.66
N LYS A 274 -3.55 -25.97 -8.98
CA LYS A 274 -2.38 -26.57 -9.64
C LYS A 274 -1.07 -25.83 -9.37
N ARG A 275 -1.11 -24.47 -9.37
CA ARG A 275 0.09 -23.63 -9.15
C ARG A 275 0.52 -23.55 -7.70
N ALA A 276 -0.45 -23.50 -6.78
CA ALA A 276 -0.25 -23.32 -5.34
C ALA A 276 -1.08 -24.34 -4.52
N PRO A 277 -0.78 -25.64 -4.58
CA PRO A 277 -1.61 -26.69 -4.00
C PRO A 277 -1.74 -26.64 -2.47
N LYS A 278 -0.90 -25.86 -1.80
CA LYS A 278 -0.95 -25.65 -0.35
C LYS A 278 -1.74 -24.41 0.06
N LEU A 279 -2.14 -23.58 -0.91
CA LEU A 279 -2.90 -22.36 -0.62
C LEU A 279 -4.34 -22.72 -0.28
N GLU A 280 -4.80 -22.23 0.86
CA GLU A 280 -6.21 -22.35 1.29
C GLU A 280 -7.06 -21.40 0.42
N VAL A 281 -7.73 -21.95 -0.60
CA VAL A 281 -8.51 -21.19 -1.58
C VAL A 281 -9.77 -21.93 -1.97
N ASP A 282 -10.88 -21.20 -2.05
CA ASP A 282 -12.16 -21.76 -2.50
C ASP A 282 -12.99 -20.73 -3.29
N GLY A 283 -14.02 -21.19 -3.96
CA GLY A 283 -14.96 -20.41 -4.79
C GLY A 283 -15.38 -21.18 -6.05
N GLU A 284 -16.08 -20.54 -6.98
CA GLU A 284 -16.57 -19.15 -6.86
C GLU A 284 -17.72 -19.05 -5.84
N MET A 285 -17.75 -17.97 -5.09
CA MET A 285 -18.73 -17.79 -4.04
C MET A 285 -19.16 -16.33 -3.86
N HIS A 286 -20.31 -16.14 -3.20
CA HIS A 286 -20.78 -14.83 -2.77
C HIS A 286 -19.89 -14.24 -1.67
N GLY A 287 -19.92 -12.90 -1.51
CA GLY A 287 -19.14 -12.22 -0.48
C GLY A 287 -19.55 -12.56 0.95
N ASP A 288 -20.83 -12.83 1.20
CA ASP A 288 -21.32 -13.32 2.51
C ASP A 288 -20.83 -14.73 2.80
N SER A 289 -20.90 -15.65 1.81
CA SER A 289 -20.34 -16.99 1.93
C SER A 289 -18.83 -16.98 2.21
N ALA A 290 -18.09 -16.00 1.66
CA ALA A 290 -16.67 -15.84 1.92
C ALA A 290 -16.36 -15.44 3.37
N LEU A 291 -17.23 -14.62 3.97
CA LEU A 291 -16.99 -14.00 5.28
C LEU A 291 -17.69 -14.71 6.45
N ASP A 292 -18.62 -15.61 6.16
CA ASP A 292 -19.41 -16.36 7.14
C ASP A 292 -19.29 -17.87 6.87
N GLU A 293 -18.68 -18.59 7.82
CA GLU A 293 -18.48 -20.03 7.73
C GLU A 293 -19.80 -20.80 7.76
N ASP A 294 -20.79 -20.32 8.52
CA ASP A 294 -22.10 -20.98 8.64
C ASP A 294 -22.83 -21.01 7.28
N MET A 295 -22.59 -20.01 6.43
CA MET A 295 -23.14 -19.99 5.06
C MET A 295 -22.57 -21.11 4.17
N ARG A 296 -21.44 -21.68 4.53
CA ARG A 296 -20.77 -22.80 3.84
C ARG A 296 -20.94 -24.14 4.53
N ALA A 297 -21.58 -24.20 5.72
CA ALA A 297 -21.69 -25.41 6.53
C ALA A 297 -22.34 -26.61 5.81
N GLY A 298 -23.11 -26.36 4.73
CA GLY A 298 -23.71 -27.39 3.88
C GLY A 298 -22.82 -27.95 2.78
N LEU A 299 -21.59 -27.43 2.57
CA LEU A 299 -20.67 -27.88 1.55
C LEU A 299 -19.79 -29.00 2.08
N VAL A 300 -19.80 -30.13 1.39
CA VAL A 300 -19.06 -31.34 1.80
C VAL A 300 -17.55 -31.16 1.64
N ASP A 301 -17.12 -30.42 0.61
CA ASP A 301 -15.72 -30.26 0.20
C ASP A 301 -15.25 -28.80 0.20
N SER A 302 -15.62 -28.00 1.20
CA SER A 302 -15.10 -26.66 1.33
C SER A 302 -13.61 -26.69 1.69
N HIS A 303 -12.78 -26.02 0.89
CA HIS A 303 -11.34 -25.88 1.13
C HIS A 303 -10.99 -24.59 1.89
N LEU A 304 -11.96 -23.89 2.42
CA LEU A 304 -11.79 -22.67 3.20
C LEU A 304 -12.25 -22.88 4.64
N SER A 305 -11.33 -22.82 5.59
CA SER A 305 -11.63 -22.91 7.02
C SER A 305 -11.89 -21.54 7.62
N GLY A 306 -13.02 -21.35 8.31
CA GLY A 306 -13.40 -20.06 8.86
C GLY A 306 -13.68 -18.98 7.81
N SER A 307 -13.51 -17.72 8.14
CA SER A 307 -13.72 -16.59 7.24
C SER A 307 -12.52 -16.33 6.33
N ALA A 308 -12.74 -15.95 5.07
CA ALA A 308 -11.69 -15.50 4.18
C ALA A 308 -11.09 -14.16 4.68
N ASN A 309 -9.80 -13.97 4.42
CA ASN A 309 -9.09 -12.72 4.66
C ASN A 309 -8.51 -12.09 3.39
N LEU A 310 -8.49 -12.85 2.27
CA LEU A 310 -8.12 -12.36 0.94
C LEU A 310 -9.27 -12.57 -0.03
N LEU A 311 -9.85 -11.48 -0.50
CA LEU A 311 -10.97 -11.45 -1.42
C LEU A 311 -10.49 -11.11 -2.83
N VAL A 312 -10.71 -12.01 -3.77
CA VAL A 312 -10.32 -11.86 -5.17
C VAL A 312 -11.56 -11.62 -6.01
N PHE A 313 -11.55 -10.55 -6.77
CA PHE A 313 -12.71 -10.08 -7.53
C PHE A 313 -12.58 -10.41 -9.03
N PRO A 314 -13.71 -10.57 -9.74
CA PRO A 314 -13.72 -10.94 -11.15
C PRO A 314 -13.25 -9.83 -12.10
N ASN A 315 -13.32 -8.58 -11.66
CA ASN A 315 -12.92 -7.40 -12.43
C ASN A 315 -12.69 -6.18 -11.53
N ILE A 316 -12.13 -5.12 -12.11
CA ILE A 316 -11.77 -3.90 -11.39
C ILE A 316 -12.97 -3.18 -10.79
N ASP A 317 -14.11 -3.15 -11.49
CA ASP A 317 -15.31 -2.44 -11.02
C ASP A 317 -15.83 -3.05 -9.71
N ALA A 318 -15.96 -4.38 -9.68
CA ALA A 318 -16.38 -5.10 -8.48
C ALA A 318 -15.42 -4.85 -7.30
N ALA A 319 -14.12 -4.96 -7.54
CA ALA A 319 -13.10 -4.76 -6.51
C ALA A 319 -13.05 -3.31 -6.00
N ASN A 320 -13.01 -2.34 -6.90
CA ASN A 320 -12.88 -0.92 -6.56
C ASN A 320 -14.14 -0.40 -5.84
N ILE A 321 -15.34 -0.76 -6.33
CA ILE A 321 -16.60 -0.38 -5.70
C ILE A 321 -16.67 -0.98 -4.29
N ALA A 322 -16.44 -2.29 -4.14
CA ALA A 322 -16.46 -2.96 -2.84
C ALA A 322 -15.46 -2.32 -1.86
N TYR A 323 -14.22 -2.08 -2.32
CA TYR A 323 -13.20 -1.43 -1.51
C TYR A 323 -13.63 -0.05 -1.02
N ASN A 324 -14.14 0.82 -1.91
CA ASN A 324 -14.53 2.18 -1.54
C ASN A 324 -15.75 2.20 -0.61
N LEU A 325 -16.73 1.33 -0.83
CA LEU A 325 -17.91 1.22 0.04
C LEU A 325 -17.51 0.72 1.44
N LEU A 326 -16.77 -0.37 1.54
CA LEU A 326 -16.33 -0.93 2.83
C LEU A 326 -15.43 0.04 3.60
N LYS A 327 -14.48 0.68 2.92
CA LYS A 327 -13.60 1.69 3.51
C LYS A 327 -14.39 2.85 4.11
N THR A 328 -15.38 3.37 3.38
CA THR A 328 -16.19 4.51 3.82
C THR A 328 -17.14 4.13 4.95
N ALA A 329 -17.80 2.98 4.85
CA ALA A 329 -18.69 2.45 5.88
C ALA A 329 -17.95 2.19 7.20
N ALA A 330 -16.69 1.78 7.14
CA ALA A 330 -15.85 1.51 8.32
C ALA A 330 -15.11 2.74 8.89
N GLY A 331 -15.30 3.95 8.33
CA GLY A 331 -14.75 5.21 8.88
C GLY A 331 -13.41 5.67 8.34
N ASN A 332 -13.05 5.34 7.10
CA ASN A 332 -11.94 5.90 6.29
C ASN A 332 -10.48 5.74 6.79
N ASN A 333 -10.23 5.51 8.08
CA ASN A 333 -8.87 5.39 8.63
C ASN A 333 -8.36 3.95 8.74
N VAL A 334 -9.04 3.05 8.09
CA VAL A 334 -8.89 1.59 8.24
C VAL A 334 -8.12 0.94 7.07
N ALA A 335 -7.60 1.72 6.13
CA ALA A 335 -7.01 1.16 4.91
C ALA A 335 -5.48 1.13 4.92
N ILE A 336 -4.91 0.04 4.40
CA ILE A 336 -3.51 -0.14 4.02
C ILE A 336 -3.48 -0.29 2.50
N GLY A 337 -2.53 0.34 1.82
CA GLY A 337 -2.41 0.21 0.37
C GLY A 337 -2.79 1.51 -0.38
N PRO A 338 -2.88 1.46 -1.72
CA PRO A 338 -2.69 0.27 -2.55
C PRO A 338 -1.25 -0.26 -2.53
N ILE A 339 -1.12 -1.58 -2.39
CA ILE A 339 0.15 -2.30 -2.48
C ILE A 339 0.29 -2.75 -3.92
N LEU A 340 1.33 -2.30 -4.61
CA LEU A 340 1.61 -2.72 -5.98
C LEU A 340 2.28 -4.10 -5.97
N LEU A 341 1.65 -5.08 -6.58
CA LEU A 341 2.15 -6.43 -6.77
C LEU A 341 2.81 -6.58 -8.14
N GLY A 342 3.75 -7.51 -8.27
CA GLY A 342 4.37 -7.87 -9.54
C GLY A 342 5.54 -6.98 -9.96
N CYS A 343 5.79 -5.83 -9.34
CA CYS A 343 6.88 -4.94 -9.72
C CYS A 343 8.26 -5.52 -9.38
N ALA A 344 9.26 -5.28 -10.24
CA ALA A 344 10.63 -5.73 -10.05
C ALA A 344 11.36 -5.06 -8.88
N ARG A 345 10.87 -3.92 -8.41
CA ARG A 345 11.46 -3.13 -7.32
C ARG A 345 10.35 -2.65 -6.38
N PRO A 346 10.69 -2.36 -5.11
CA PRO A 346 9.74 -1.88 -4.13
C PRO A 346 9.19 -0.50 -4.49
N VAL A 347 7.99 -0.46 -5.03
CA VAL A 347 7.30 0.77 -5.40
C VAL A 347 5.81 0.62 -5.11
N HIS A 348 5.20 1.64 -4.50
CA HIS A 348 3.77 1.65 -4.27
C HIS A 348 3.13 2.93 -4.80
N ILE A 349 1.96 2.77 -5.42
CA ILE A 349 1.18 3.86 -6.00
C ILE A 349 -0.01 4.12 -5.10
N LEU A 350 0.00 5.26 -4.43
CA LEU A 350 -1.10 5.72 -3.59
C LEU A 350 -2.29 6.20 -4.42
N THR A 351 -3.30 6.69 -3.75
CA THR A 351 -4.43 7.40 -4.37
C THR A 351 -4.51 8.84 -3.88
N PRO A 352 -5.15 9.77 -4.61
CA PRO A 352 -5.35 11.15 -4.17
C PRO A 352 -6.07 11.28 -2.82
N SER A 353 -6.77 10.27 -2.36
CA SER A 353 -7.42 10.22 -1.04
C SER A 353 -6.53 9.67 0.08
N ALA A 354 -5.23 9.42 -0.17
CA ALA A 354 -4.33 8.88 0.85
C ALA A 354 -4.18 9.85 2.04
N THR A 355 -4.35 9.34 3.23
CA THR A 355 -4.11 10.08 4.47
C THR A 355 -2.63 10.07 4.85
N VAL A 356 -2.18 11.00 5.69
CA VAL A 356 -0.82 11.02 6.26
C VAL A 356 -0.43 9.63 6.78
N ARG A 357 -1.32 9.02 7.54
CA ARG A 357 -1.08 7.70 8.11
C ARG A 357 -0.89 6.62 7.07
N ARG A 358 -1.71 6.62 5.99
CA ARG A 358 -1.56 5.66 4.90
C ARG A 358 -0.21 5.81 4.22
N ILE A 359 0.26 7.04 4.00
CA ILE A 359 1.58 7.32 3.43
C ILE A 359 2.68 6.76 4.35
N VAL A 360 2.59 6.96 5.66
CA VAL A 360 3.54 6.41 6.65
C VAL A 360 3.53 4.87 6.64
N ASN A 361 2.36 4.24 6.63
CA ASN A 361 2.23 2.79 6.56
C ASN A 361 2.89 2.23 5.30
N MET A 362 2.64 2.87 4.15
CA MET A 362 3.21 2.45 2.87
C MET A 362 4.72 2.70 2.78
N ALA A 363 5.23 3.74 3.42
CA ALA A 363 6.67 3.97 3.53
C ALA A 363 7.36 2.86 4.35
N ALA A 364 6.77 2.45 5.48
CA ALA A 364 7.28 1.34 6.27
C ALA A 364 7.26 0.01 5.48
N LEU A 365 6.19 -0.25 4.74
CA LEU A 365 6.07 -1.41 3.87
C LEU A 365 7.16 -1.41 2.78
N ALA A 366 7.33 -0.28 2.09
CA ALA A 366 8.36 -0.13 1.05
C ALA A 366 9.78 -0.40 1.58
N VAL A 367 10.06 -0.04 2.84
CA VAL A 367 11.34 -0.38 3.51
C VAL A 367 11.47 -1.89 3.72
N VAL A 368 10.42 -2.55 4.19
CA VAL A 368 10.43 -4.01 4.41
C VAL A 368 10.61 -4.75 3.08
N ASP A 369 9.90 -4.32 2.04
CA ASP A 369 10.04 -4.86 0.69
C ASP A 369 11.47 -4.69 0.16
N ALA A 370 12.07 -3.51 0.36
CA ALA A 370 13.46 -3.25 -0.03
C ALA A 370 14.48 -4.10 0.74
N ASN A 371 14.17 -4.47 1.97
CA ASN A 371 15.01 -5.37 2.76
C ASN A 371 14.92 -6.83 2.27
N ASN A 372 13.78 -7.22 1.71
CA ASN A 372 13.51 -8.57 1.21
C ASN A 372 13.84 -8.75 -0.29
N ALA A 373 14.02 -7.66 -1.04
CA ALA A 373 14.30 -7.66 -2.48
C ALA A 373 15.78 -7.94 -2.81
N ARG A 374 16.36 -9.00 -2.26
CA ARG A 374 17.74 -9.45 -2.58
C ARG A 374 17.74 -10.59 -3.59
#